data_acf927e53dece71a3ee4a2890d7c6c6c
#
_entry.id   acf927e53dece71a3ee4a2890d7c6c6c
#
_cell.length_a   1.000
_cell.length_b   1.000
_cell.length_c   1.000
_cell.angle_alpha   90.00
_cell.angle_beta   90.00
_cell.angle_gamma   90.00
#
_symmetry.space_group_name_H-M   'P 1'
#
loop_
_entity.id
_entity.type
_entity.pdbx_description
1 polymer ?
#
loop_
_entity_poly.entity_id
_entity_poly.type
_entity_poly.pdbx_seq_one_letter_code
_entity_poly.pdbx_strand_id
1 'polypeptide(L)'
;MYDIIIVGAGPAGLTAALYALRANKKVLIFEAKAVGGQILLATKVENYPGIEAISGEEYSKNLYNQVKNLGAEFKYETVIRIDENRVVYTNNPENDITYEAKAVIIATGVENRKLNIEGEKDYLGKGVSYCATCDGPFFKNKEVAIVGGGNTALEDAVYLSAIAKKVYLIHRRDTFRGEDMYLKELKKTPNVEFILNSNVTKIEGKDKLESLEITNTNEEVSTLKVDGLFVAVGQSPRNEIFNNVVDIDERGYIISEDGVHTKTKHIYVAGDAREKDLRQLTTAVSDGSIAATVAIREM
;
A
#
# COMPACT_ATOMS: atom_id res chain seq x y z
N MET A 1 -21.71 18.04 13.52
CA MET A 1 -20.26 18.29 13.56
C MET A 1 -19.58 17.16 14.34
N TYR A 2 -18.50 16.59 13.83
CA TYR A 2 -17.68 15.56 14.46
C TYR A 2 -16.45 16.19 15.14
N ASP A 3 -15.82 15.48 16.06
CA ASP A 3 -14.52 15.91 16.57
C ASP A 3 -13.44 15.59 15.53
N ILE A 4 -13.46 14.35 14.99
CA ILE A 4 -12.50 13.90 13.97
C ILE A 4 -13.24 13.20 12.84
N ILE A 5 -12.92 13.56 11.60
CA ILE A 5 -13.26 12.80 10.40
C ILE A 5 -11.99 12.11 9.89
N ILE A 6 -12.10 10.83 9.55
CA ILE A 6 -11.01 10.02 9.02
C ILE A 6 -11.37 9.57 7.60
N VAL A 7 -10.47 9.77 6.66
CA VAL A 7 -10.65 9.41 5.25
C VAL A 7 -9.79 8.18 4.95
N GLY A 8 -10.43 7.02 4.87
CA GLY A 8 -9.84 5.71 4.66
C GLY A 8 -9.90 4.83 5.91
N ALA A 9 -10.41 3.62 5.74
CA ALA A 9 -10.54 2.60 6.80
C ALA A 9 -9.49 1.47 6.68
N GLY A 10 -8.28 1.81 6.23
CA GLY A 10 -7.11 0.95 6.34
C GLY A 10 -6.56 0.92 7.77
N PRO A 11 -5.45 0.19 8.03
CA PRO A 11 -4.86 0.08 9.36
C PRO A 11 -4.54 1.43 10.01
N ALA A 12 -4.05 2.41 9.25
CA ALA A 12 -3.76 3.75 9.76
C ALA A 12 -5.04 4.47 10.22
N GLY A 13 -6.08 4.49 9.37
CA GLY A 13 -7.34 5.16 9.69
C GLY A 13 -8.10 4.49 10.83
N LEU A 14 -8.17 3.17 10.85
CA LEU A 14 -8.79 2.43 11.95
C LEU A 14 -8.04 2.62 13.27
N THR A 15 -6.70 2.67 13.23
CA THR A 15 -5.91 2.95 14.44
C THR A 15 -6.12 4.38 14.92
N ALA A 16 -6.18 5.36 14.02
CA ALA A 16 -6.51 6.73 14.38
C ALA A 16 -7.89 6.82 15.06
N ALA A 17 -8.88 6.12 14.50
CA ALA A 17 -10.22 6.03 15.10
C ALA A 17 -10.18 5.39 16.50
N LEU A 18 -9.45 4.29 16.66
CA LEU A 18 -9.30 3.62 17.95
C LEU A 18 -8.80 4.58 19.04
N TYR A 19 -7.73 5.33 18.74
CA TYR A 19 -7.15 6.28 19.68
C TYR A 19 -8.09 7.46 19.98
N ALA A 20 -8.76 7.99 18.97
CA ALA A 20 -9.71 9.09 19.12
C ALA A 20 -10.94 8.70 19.95
N LEU A 21 -11.53 7.53 19.66
CA LEU A 21 -12.68 7.02 20.41
C LEU A 21 -12.33 6.73 21.87
N ARG A 22 -11.15 6.15 22.14
CA ARG A 22 -10.66 5.92 23.52
C ARG A 22 -10.43 7.24 24.28
N ALA A 23 -10.21 8.34 23.57
CA ALA A 23 -10.17 9.69 24.13
C ALA A 23 -11.57 10.37 24.16
N ASN A 24 -12.64 9.59 24.02
CA ASN A 24 -14.03 10.04 24.05
C ASN A 24 -14.36 11.11 22.98
N LYS A 25 -13.78 10.97 21.78
CA LYS A 25 -14.07 11.85 20.63
C LYS A 25 -15.13 11.24 19.73
N LYS A 26 -15.99 12.09 19.14
CA LYS A 26 -16.95 11.67 18.13
C LYS A 26 -16.24 11.52 16.78
N VAL A 27 -16.21 10.28 16.23
CA VAL A 27 -15.45 9.94 15.03
C VAL A 27 -16.36 9.45 13.91
N LEU A 28 -16.13 10.00 12.70
CA LEU A 28 -16.70 9.51 11.45
C LEU A 28 -15.58 9.01 10.56
N ILE A 29 -15.77 7.83 9.97
CA ILE A 29 -14.81 7.21 9.04
C ILE A 29 -15.47 7.08 7.67
N PHE A 30 -14.80 7.57 6.63
CA PHE A 30 -15.16 7.33 5.23
C PHE A 30 -14.33 6.21 4.64
N GLU A 31 -14.98 5.29 3.93
CA GLU A 31 -14.31 4.23 3.18
C GLU A 31 -14.97 4.08 1.79
N ALA A 32 -14.16 4.13 0.74
CA ALA A 32 -14.64 4.08 -0.63
C ALA A 32 -14.82 2.65 -1.19
N LYS A 33 -14.16 1.65 -0.58
CA LYS A 33 -14.08 0.27 -1.10
C LYS A 33 -14.43 -0.75 -0.02
N ALA A 34 -13.40 -1.21 0.68
CA ALA A 34 -13.51 -2.24 1.71
C ALA A 34 -12.70 -1.85 2.94
N VAL A 35 -13.29 -2.00 4.11
CA VAL A 35 -12.61 -1.79 5.39
C VAL A 35 -11.45 -2.75 5.52
N GLY A 36 -10.25 -2.22 5.81
CA GLY A 36 -9.01 -2.96 5.91
C GLY A 36 -7.96 -2.50 4.89
N GLY A 37 -8.36 -2.00 3.73
CA GLY A 37 -7.42 -1.51 2.71
C GLY A 37 -6.50 -2.61 2.17
N GLN A 38 -5.24 -2.26 1.90
CA GLN A 38 -4.26 -3.17 1.27
C GLN A 38 -3.95 -4.44 2.08
N ILE A 39 -4.08 -4.41 3.40
CA ILE A 39 -3.78 -5.58 4.23
C ILE A 39 -4.70 -6.77 3.92
N LEU A 40 -5.90 -6.53 3.38
CA LEU A 40 -6.82 -7.59 2.94
C LEU A 40 -6.21 -8.53 1.89
N LEU A 41 -5.20 -8.07 1.14
CA LEU A 41 -4.51 -8.86 0.13
C LEU A 41 -3.46 -9.82 0.73
N ALA A 42 -3.09 -9.62 2.00
CA ALA A 42 -2.11 -10.46 2.68
C ALA A 42 -2.77 -11.76 3.16
N THR A 43 -2.38 -12.87 2.57
CA THR A 43 -2.83 -14.21 3.00
C THR A 43 -2.31 -14.55 4.39
N LYS A 44 -1.13 -14.05 4.75
CA LYS A 44 -0.46 -14.23 6.03
C LYS A 44 0.40 -13.02 6.39
N VAL A 45 0.30 -12.55 7.62
CA VAL A 45 1.11 -11.49 8.23
C VAL A 45 1.89 -12.10 9.37
N GLU A 46 3.22 -12.11 9.27
CA GLU A 46 4.15 -12.68 10.27
C GLU A 46 5.18 -11.63 10.77
N ASN A 47 5.11 -10.42 10.25
CA ASN A 47 6.03 -9.33 10.59
C ASN A 47 5.39 -8.22 11.44
N TYR A 48 4.26 -8.51 12.10
CA TYR A 48 3.65 -7.57 13.03
C TYR A 48 4.01 -7.97 14.47
N PRO A 49 4.75 -7.14 15.24
CA PRO A 49 5.20 -7.48 16.57
C PRO A 49 4.05 -7.84 17.50
N GLY A 50 4.19 -8.95 18.23
CA GLY A 50 3.17 -9.43 19.17
C GLY A 50 2.10 -10.34 18.56
N ILE A 51 2.13 -10.56 17.23
CA ILE A 51 1.27 -11.54 16.54
C ILE A 51 2.19 -12.49 15.78
N GLU A 52 2.19 -13.78 16.11
CA GLU A 52 3.04 -14.77 15.45
C GLU A 52 2.64 -14.95 13.98
N ALA A 53 1.34 -15.12 13.74
CA ALA A 53 0.79 -15.17 12.38
C ALA A 53 -0.71 -14.87 12.40
N ILE A 54 -1.18 -14.10 11.41
CA ILE A 54 -2.59 -13.78 11.21
C ILE A 54 -2.85 -13.52 9.73
N SER A 55 -4.06 -13.79 9.22
CA SER A 55 -4.41 -13.30 7.88
C SER A 55 -4.71 -11.79 7.91
N GLY A 56 -4.50 -11.12 6.78
CA GLY A 56 -4.84 -9.70 6.66
C GLY A 56 -6.34 -9.44 6.85
N GLU A 57 -7.18 -10.38 6.42
CA GLU A 57 -8.63 -10.33 6.62
C GLU A 57 -8.99 -10.39 8.11
N GLU A 58 -8.44 -11.34 8.84
CA GLU A 58 -8.68 -11.50 10.28
C GLU A 58 -8.15 -10.29 11.06
N TYR A 59 -6.95 -9.80 10.75
CA TYR A 59 -6.39 -8.59 11.33
C TYR A 59 -7.33 -7.40 11.14
N SER A 60 -7.78 -7.16 9.91
CA SER A 60 -8.71 -6.08 9.58
C SER A 60 -10.03 -6.20 10.32
N LYS A 61 -10.59 -7.39 10.37
CA LYS A 61 -11.85 -7.67 11.08
C LYS A 61 -11.71 -7.40 12.58
N ASN A 62 -10.61 -7.80 13.19
CA ASN A 62 -10.35 -7.57 14.61
C ASN A 62 -10.24 -6.07 14.91
N LEU A 63 -9.48 -5.33 14.11
CA LEU A 63 -9.32 -3.88 14.28
C LEU A 63 -10.62 -3.12 14.01
N TYR A 64 -11.37 -3.49 12.96
CA TYR A 64 -12.69 -2.94 12.68
C TYR A 64 -13.67 -3.14 13.84
N ASN A 65 -13.72 -4.36 14.41
CA ASN A 65 -14.59 -4.65 15.55
C ASN A 65 -14.22 -3.83 16.80
N GLN A 66 -12.93 -3.63 17.06
CA GLN A 66 -12.50 -2.76 18.16
C GLN A 66 -13.04 -1.33 17.99
N VAL A 67 -12.91 -0.77 16.80
CA VAL A 67 -13.35 0.59 16.48
C VAL A 67 -14.87 0.72 16.50
N LYS A 68 -15.57 -0.25 15.91
CA LYS A 68 -17.04 -0.30 15.88
C LYS A 68 -17.65 -0.40 17.28
N ASN A 69 -17.10 -1.27 18.12
CA ASN A 69 -17.58 -1.46 19.50
C ASN A 69 -17.38 -0.22 20.38
N LEU A 70 -16.46 0.67 20.01
CA LEU A 70 -16.26 1.97 20.66
C LEU A 70 -17.18 3.08 20.11
N GLY A 71 -18.03 2.78 19.13
CA GLY A 71 -19.04 3.69 18.63
C GLY A 71 -18.61 4.53 17.42
N ALA A 72 -17.64 4.08 16.62
CA ALA A 72 -17.32 4.76 15.36
C ALA A 72 -18.52 4.75 14.40
N GLU A 73 -18.76 5.86 13.76
CA GLU A 73 -19.67 5.97 12.63
C GLU A 73 -18.92 5.71 11.32
N PHE A 74 -19.50 4.90 10.42
CA PHE A 74 -18.91 4.60 9.10
C PHE A 74 -19.84 5.09 7.99
N LYS A 75 -19.24 5.65 6.95
CA LYS A 75 -19.86 6.00 5.68
C LYS A 75 -19.10 5.35 4.54
N TYR A 76 -19.82 4.58 3.73
CA TYR A 76 -19.26 3.93 2.54
C TYR A 76 -19.41 4.86 1.32
N GLU A 77 -18.66 5.96 1.36
CA GLU A 77 -18.68 7.04 0.38
C GLU A 77 -17.26 7.42 -0.01
N THR A 78 -17.07 7.84 -1.25
CA THR A 78 -15.78 8.36 -1.70
C THR A 78 -15.69 9.84 -1.36
N VAL A 79 -14.70 10.22 -0.56
CA VAL A 79 -14.35 11.63 -0.35
C VAL A 79 -13.75 12.17 -1.65
N ILE A 80 -14.27 13.28 -2.14
CA ILE A 80 -13.83 13.93 -3.38
C ILE A 80 -13.14 15.26 -3.16
N ARG A 81 -13.32 15.88 -1.98
CA ARG A 81 -12.68 17.14 -1.60
C ARG A 81 -12.74 17.34 -0.09
N ILE A 82 -11.75 18.02 0.44
CA ILE A 82 -11.75 18.61 1.78
C ILE A 82 -11.42 20.09 1.60
N ASP A 83 -12.09 20.99 2.32
CA ASP A 83 -11.74 22.40 2.30
C ASP A 83 -10.91 22.80 3.53
N GLU A 84 -10.40 24.03 3.51
CA GLU A 84 -9.57 24.59 4.59
C GLU A 84 -10.31 24.71 5.93
N ASN A 85 -11.64 24.75 5.92
CA ASN A 85 -12.50 24.75 7.09
C ASN A 85 -12.84 23.35 7.59
N ARG A 86 -12.22 22.31 7.02
CA ARG A 86 -12.42 20.89 7.36
C ARG A 86 -13.81 20.37 7.03
N VAL A 87 -14.43 20.97 6.02
CA VAL A 87 -15.66 20.43 5.43
C VAL A 87 -15.28 19.35 4.41
N VAL A 88 -15.84 18.18 4.59
CA VAL A 88 -15.62 17.00 3.74
C VAL A 88 -16.77 16.83 2.79
N TYR A 89 -16.47 16.71 1.50
CA TYR A 89 -17.40 16.51 0.41
C TYR A 89 -17.24 15.10 -0.13
N THR A 90 -18.36 14.44 -0.41
CA THR A 90 -18.37 13.07 -0.93
C THR A 90 -19.10 12.98 -2.27
N ASN A 91 -18.96 11.83 -2.92
CA ASN A 91 -19.68 11.50 -4.15
C ASN A 91 -21.12 11.01 -3.91
N ASN A 92 -21.72 11.30 -2.76
CA ASN A 92 -23.07 10.90 -2.47
C ASN A 92 -24.05 11.54 -3.49
N PRO A 93 -24.90 10.76 -4.20
CA PRO A 93 -25.81 11.29 -5.20
C PRO A 93 -26.95 12.17 -4.64
N GLU A 94 -27.17 12.15 -3.36
CA GLU A 94 -28.11 13.07 -2.66
C GLU A 94 -27.53 14.48 -2.44
N ASN A 95 -26.45 14.75 -3.01
CA ASN A 95 -25.70 15.92 -3.51
C ASN A 95 -25.49 17.18 -2.66
N ASP A 96 -26.01 17.35 -1.46
CA ASP A 96 -25.75 18.56 -0.66
C ASP A 96 -25.30 18.24 0.77
N ILE A 97 -24.97 16.96 1.05
CA ILE A 97 -24.54 16.57 2.38
C ILE A 97 -23.03 16.79 2.49
N THR A 98 -22.66 17.76 3.31
CA THR A 98 -21.29 17.99 3.74
C THR A 98 -21.11 17.57 5.18
N TYR A 99 -19.89 17.21 5.55
CA TYR A 99 -19.56 16.76 6.88
C TYR A 99 -18.48 17.66 7.47
N GLU A 100 -18.75 18.22 8.65
CA GLU A 100 -17.86 19.14 9.33
C GLU A 100 -17.19 18.48 10.53
N ALA A 101 -15.90 18.77 10.72
CA ALA A 101 -15.12 18.30 11.85
C ALA A 101 -14.20 19.38 12.42
N LYS A 102 -13.76 19.17 13.67
CA LYS A 102 -12.70 19.98 14.28
C LYS A 102 -11.32 19.60 13.70
N ALA A 103 -11.13 18.34 13.32
CA ALA A 103 -9.93 17.83 12.66
C ALA A 103 -10.26 16.78 11.60
N VAL A 104 -9.41 16.68 10.56
CA VAL A 104 -9.49 15.64 9.52
C VAL A 104 -8.17 14.89 9.46
N ILE A 105 -8.23 13.56 9.36
CA ILE A 105 -7.07 12.69 9.15
C ILE A 105 -7.20 12.01 7.79
N ILE A 106 -6.28 12.28 6.87
CA ILE A 106 -6.19 11.65 5.56
C ILE A 106 -5.39 10.36 5.71
N ALA A 107 -6.04 9.21 5.54
CA ALA A 107 -5.46 7.87 5.69
C ALA A 107 -5.80 6.98 4.49
N THR A 108 -5.80 7.56 3.29
CA THR A 108 -6.23 6.94 2.03
C THR A 108 -5.30 5.83 1.52
N GLY A 109 -4.08 5.77 2.06
CA GLY A 109 -3.09 4.78 1.67
C GLY A 109 -2.61 4.93 0.22
N VAL A 110 -2.22 3.82 -0.39
CA VAL A 110 -1.75 3.73 -1.79
C VAL A 110 -2.42 2.57 -2.51
N GLU A 111 -2.39 2.60 -3.83
CA GLU A 111 -2.77 1.46 -4.67
C GLU A 111 -1.54 0.95 -5.44
N ASN A 112 -1.33 -0.37 -5.45
CA ASN A 112 -0.29 -0.96 -6.28
C ASN A 112 -0.69 -0.83 -7.76
N ARG A 113 0.25 -0.37 -8.58
CA ARG A 113 0.10 -0.40 -10.03
C ARG A 113 0.13 -1.85 -10.49
N LYS A 114 -0.81 -2.20 -11.36
CA LYS A 114 -0.96 -3.54 -11.90
C LYS A 114 -0.23 -3.67 -13.23
N LEU A 115 0.14 -4.88 -13.60
CA LEU A 115 0.59 -5.20 -14.95
C LEU A 115 -0.59 -5.18 -15.94
N ASN A 116 -1.81 -5.46 -15.44
CA ASN A 116 -3.05 -5.59 -16.21
C ASN A 116 -2.96 -6.69 -17.30
N ILE A 117 -2.39 -7.82 -16.94
CA ILE A 117 -2.23 -9.00 -17.79
C ILE A 117 -3.11 -10.15 -17.32
N GLU A 118 -3.32 -11.13 -18.20
CA GLU A 118 -4.08 -12.35 -17.91
C GLU A 118 -3.41 -13.14 -16.77
N GLY A 119 -4.21 -13.59 -15.80
CA GLY A 119 -3.77 -14.36 -14.64
C GLY A 119 -3.34 -13.50 -13.43
N GLU A 120 -3.05 -12.19 -13.57
CA GLU A 120 -2.55 -11.38 -12.46
C GLU A 120 -3.49 -11.39 -11.25
N LYS A 121 -4.80 -11.29 -11.48
CA LYS A 121 -5.80 -11.32 -10.40
C LYS A 121 -6.04 -12.72 -9.85
N ASP A 122 -6.01 -13.73 -10.70
CA ASP A 122 -6.36 -15.11 -10.35
C ASP A 122 -5.31 -15.75 -9.45
N TYR A 123 -4.04 -15.36 -9.64
CA TYR A 123 -2.90 -15.84 -8.86
C TYR A 123 -2.45 -14.90 -7.75
N LEU A 124 -3.16 -13.81 -7.49
CA LEU A 124 -2.86 -12.94 -6.34
C LEU A 124 -2.99 -13.73 -5.02
N GLY A 125 -1.92 -13.74 -4.21
CA GLY A 125 -1.81 -14.59 -3.00
C GLY A 125 -1.60 -16.09 -3.30
N LYS A 126 -1.54 -16.47 -4.58
CA LYS A 126 -1.26 -17.84 -5.04
C LYS A 126 0.00 -17.91 -5.91
N GLY A 127 0.97 -17.08 -5.61
CA GLY A 127 2.22 -16.95 -6.35
C GLY A 127 2.48 -15.54 -6.87
N VAL A 128 1.46 -14.69 -7.04
CA VAL A 128 1.62 -13.26 -7.35
C VAL A 128 1.56 -12.44 -6.07
N SER A 129 2.53 -11.54 -5.89
CA SER A 129 2.62 -10.61 -4.76
C SER A 129 3.04 -9.21 -5.21
N TYR A 130 2.70 -8.20 -4.41
CA TYR A 130 3.15 -6.81 -4.56
C TYR A 130 4.08 -6.37 -3.41
N CYS A 131 4.50 -7.28 -2.53
CA CYS A 131 5.30 -6.96 -1.36
C CYS A 131 6.35 -8.07 -1.10
N ALA A 132 7.59 -7.82 -1.48
CA ALA A 132 8.67 -8.78 -1.27
C ALA A 132 8.97 -9.01 0.22
N THR A 133 8.96 -7.95 1.02
CA THR A 133 9.21 -8.04 2.48
C THR A 133 8.09 -8.75 3.25
N CYS A 134 6.86 -8.74 2.70
CA CYS A 134 5.72 -9.44 3.30
C CYS A 134 5.74 -10.94 2.97
N ASP A 135 5.85 -11.25 1.68
CA ASP A 135 5.61 -12.59 1.15
C ASP A 135 6.91 -13.35 0.79
N GLY A 136 8.05 -12.65 0.71
CA GLY A 136 9.33 -13.26 0.35
C GLY A 136 9.71 -14.48 1.19
N PRO A 137 9.50 -14.51 2.51
CA PRO A 137 9.79 -15.68 3.34
C PRO A 137 9.10 -16.97 2.89
N PHE A 138 7.91 -16.89 2.24
CA PHE A 138 7.19 -18.05 1.70
C PHE A 138 7.84 -18.64 0.45
N PHE A 139 8.79 -17.90 -0.15
CA PHE A 139 9.53 -18.32 -1.34
C PHE A 139 10.98 -18.73 -1.05
N LYS A 140 11.29 -19.07 0.20
CA LYS A 140 12.60 -19.59 0.58
C LYS A 140 12.97 -20.82 -0.24
N ASN A 141 14.16 -20.80 -0.85
CA ASN A 141 14.70 -21.86 -1.73
C ASN A 141 13.86 -22.12 -3.00
N LYS A 142 13.00 -21.19 -3.42
CA LYS A 142 12.21 -21.25 -4.65
C LYS A 142 12.77 -20.33 -5.73
N GLU A 143 12.27 -20.47 -6.95
CA GLU A 143 12.60 -19.61 -8.07
C GLU A 143 11.53 -18.54 -8.23
N VAL A 144 11.92 -17.26 -8.22
CA VAL A 144 10.99 -16.12 -8.26
C VAL A 144 11.36 -15.13 -9.34
N ALA A 145 10.35 -14.46 -9.87
CA ALA A 145 10.54 -13.33 -10.78
C ALA A 145 10.11 -12.03 -10.09
N ILE A 146 10.78 -10.93 -10.46
CA ILE A 146 10.40 -9.56 -10.08
C ILE A 146 10.24 -8.77 -11.35
N VAL A 147 9.13 -8.04 -11.47
CA VAL A 147 8.90 -7.12 -12.58
C VAL A 147 9.01 -5.68 -12.09
N GLY A 148 9.96 -4.94 -12.64
CA GLY A 148 10.13 -3.53 -12.32
C GLY A 148 11.50 -2.97 -12.73
N GLY A 149 11.74 -1.70 -12.44
CA GLY A 149 13.01 -1.06 -12.83
C GLY A 149 13.30 0.23 -12.06
N GLY A 150 12.56 0.50 -10.98
CA GLY A 150 12.84 1.55 -10.00
C GLY A 150 13.50 0.99 -8.73
N ASN A 151 13.75 1.84 -7.74
CA ASN A 151 14.37 1.47 -6.47
C ASN A 151 13.65 0.28 -5.81
N THR A 152 12.33 0.32 -5.67
CA THR A 152 11.56 -0.78 -5.08
C THR A 152 11.86 -2.14 -5.71
N ALA A 153 11.92 -2.21 -7.06
CA ALA A 153 12.22 -3.48 -7.73
C ALA A 153 13.65 -3.96 -7.47
N LEU A 154 14.62 -3.05 -7.37
CA LEU A 154 16.01 -3.38 -7.09
C LEU A 154 16.21 -3.80 -5.63
N GLU A 155 15.62 -3.08 -4.68
CA GLU A 155 15.62 -3.39 -3.25
C GLU A 155 14.94 -4.74 -2.98
N ASP A 156 13.78 -4.98 -3.60
CA ASP A 156 13.08 -6.25 -3.53
C ASP A 156 13.93 -7.40 -4.10
N ALA A 157 14.67 -7.15 -5.20
CA ALA A 157 15.56 -8.14 -5.79
C ALA A 157 16.74 -8.47 -4.88
N VAL A 158 17.36 -7.47 -4.23
CA VAL A 158 18.40 -7.66 -3.21
C VAL A 158 17.85 -8.50 -2.05
N TYR A 159 16.70 -8.10 -1.51
CA TYR A 159 16.07 -8.82 -0.41
C TYR A 159 15.75 -10.28 -0.77
N LEU A 160 15.11 -10.53 -1.91
CA LEU A 160 14.74 -11.87 -2.36
C LEU A 160 15.95 -12.72 -2.74
N SER A 161 17.05 -12.13 -3.22
CA SER A 161 18.26 -12.86 -3.54
C SER A 161 18.90 -13.56 -2.34
N ALA A 162 18.69 -13.02 -1.14
CA ALA A 162 19.13 -13.63 0.12
C ALA A 162 18.25 -14.81 0.59
N ILE A 163 17.07 -14.98 0.02
CA ILE A 163 16.05 -15.94 0.48
C ILE A 163 15.78 -17.01 -0.56
N ALA A 164 15.61 -16.59 -1.81
CA ALA A 164 15.20 -17.44 -2.91
C ALA A 164 16.38 -18.24 -3.48
N LYS A 165 16.09 -19.38 -4.10
CA LYS A 165 17.08 -20.16 -4.86
C LYS A 165 17.58 -19.39 -6.07
N LYS A 166 16.66 -18.71 -6.79
CA LYS A 166 16.97 -17.92 -7.97
C LYS A 166 15.97 -16.76 -8.10
N VAL A 167 16.47 -15.60 -8.54
CA VAL A 167 15.68 -14.38 -8.78
C VAL A 167 15.86 -13.96 -10.23
N TYR A 168 14.76 -13.81 -10.96
CA TYR A 168 14.73 -13.27 -12.30
C TYR A 168 14.23 -11.83 -12.24
N LEU A 169 15.09 -10.86 -12.52
CA LEU A 169 14.70 -9.44 -12.56
C LEU A 169 14.33 -9.05 -13.98
N ILE A 170 13.01 -8.92 -14.23
CA ILE A 170 12.44 -8.65 -15.54
C ILE A 170 12.19 -7.16 -15.68
N HIS A 171 12.76 -6.53 -16.73
CA HIS A 171 12.56 -5.13 -17.01
C HIS A 171 12.34 -4.86 -18.50
N ARG A 172 11.35 -3.99 -18.79
CA ARG A 172 10.96 -3.63 -20.17
C ARG A 172 11.97 -2.81 -20.95
N ARG A 173 13.06 -2.35 -20.31
CA ARG A 173 14.13 -1.56 -20.90
C ARG A 173 15.47 -2.23 -20.63
N ASP A 174 16.52 -1.74 -21.27
CA ASP A 174 17.91 -2.12 -21.01
C ASP A 174 18.55 -1.36 -19.85
N THR A 175 17.91 -0.26 -19.41
CA THR A 175 18.39 0.63 -18.37
C THR A 175 17.38 0.74 -17.22
N PHE A 176 17.89 0.71 -15.99
CA PHE A 176 17.10 0.87 -14.77
C PHE A 176 17.04 2.34 -14.36
N ARG A 177 15.96 2.73 -13.69
CA ARG A 177 15.82 4.06 -13.07
C ARG A 177 16.20 4.06 -11.59
N GLY A 178 16.39 2.88 -11.01
CA GLY A 178 16.82 2.72 -9.63
C GLY A 178 18.30 3.02 -9.46
N GLU A 179 18.73 3.12 -8.21
CA GLU A 179 20.08 3.52 -7.84
C GLU A 179 21.14 2.51 -8.26
N ASP A 180 22.26 3.02 -8.77
CA ASP A 180 23.39 2.21 -9.24
C ASP A 180 23.99 1.29 -8.17
N MET A 181 23.86 1.64 -6.89
CA MET A 181 24.39 0.81 -5.81
C MET A 181 23.75 -0.57 -5.78
N TYR A 182 22.43 -0.63 -5.87
CA TYR A 182 21.67 -1.90 -5.92
C TYR A 182 22.00 -2.70 -7.19
N LEU A 183 22.11 -2.03 -8.33
CA LEU A 183 22.48 -2.69 -9.59
C LEU A 183 23.88 -3.30 -9.54
N LYS A 184 24.86 -2.62 -8.93
CA LYS A 184 26.22 -3.15 -8.74
C LYS A 184 26.24 -4.37 -7.82
N GLU A 185 25.41 -4.39 -6.81
CA GLU A 185 25.24 -5.53 -5.91
C GLU A 185 24.59 -6.70 -6.63
N LEU A 186 23.44 -6.49 -7.28
CA LEU A 186 22.71 -7.53 -8.00
C LEU A 186 23.52 -8.16 -9.14
N LYS A 187 24.32 -7.38 -9.87
CA LYS A 187 25.23 -7.90 -10.92
C LYS A 187 26.32 -8.83 -10.38
N LYS A 188 26.64 -8.76 -9.10
CA LYS A 188 27.63 -9.63 -8.43
C LYS A 188 26.98 -10.82 -7.73
N THR A 189 25.66 -10.81 -7.60
CA THR A 189 24.87 -11.81 -6.88
C THR A 189 24.60 -13.00 -7.78
N PRO A 190 25.15 -14.21 -7.50
CA PRO A 190 25.20 -15.31 -8.45
C PRO A 190 23.86 -15.95 -8.78
N ASN A 191 22.86 -15.79 -7.92
CA ASN A 191 21.51 -16.31 -8.12
C ASN A 191 20.52 -15.28 -8.69
N VAL A 192 21.01 -14.13 -9.18
CA VAL A 192 20.19 -13.12 -9.85
C VAL A 192 20.44 -13.15 -11.36
N GLU A 193 19.38 -13.24 -12.13
CA GLU A 193 19.42 -13.19 -13.59
C GLU A 193 18.57 -12.00 -14.08
N PHE A 194 19.14 -11.21 -14.98
CA PHE A 194 18.47 -10.05 -15.58
C PHE A 194 17.83 -10.45 -16.91
N ILE A 195 16.52 -10.23 -17.03
CA ILE A 195 15.75 -10.40 -18.27
C ILE A 195 15.32 -8.99 -18.71
N LEU A 196 16.14 -8.39 -19.57
CA LEU A 196 15.95 -7.01 -20.03
C LEU A 196 15.16 -6.95 -21.32
N ASN A 197 14.68 -5.75 -21.68
CA ASN A 197 13.90 -5.51 -22.89
C ASN A 197 12.69 -6.46 -23.04
N SER A 198 12.09 -6.81 -21.90
CA SER A 198 11.09 -7.88 -21.83
C SER A 198 9.95 -7.50 -20.90
N ASN A 199 8.75 -7.91 -21.25
CA ASN A 199 7.54 -7.78 -20.45
C ASN A 199 6.97 -9.14 -20.12
N VAL A 200 6.40 -9.29 -18.93
CA VAL A 200 5.50 -10.41 -18.65
C VAL A 200 4.16 -10.10 -19.32
N THR A 201 3.66 -11.01 -20.15
CA THR A 201 2.44 -10.84 -20.92
C THR A 201 1.30 -11.72 -20.43
N LYS A 202 1.62 -12.84 -19.77
CA LYS A 202 0.63 -13.74 -19.19
C LYS A 202 1.20 -14.48 -17.99
N ILE A 203 0.33 -14.84 -17.06
CA ILE A 203 0.66 -15.66 -15.89
C ILE A 203 -0.15 -16.94 -15.99
N GLU A 204 0.51 -18.08 -15.86
CA GLU A 204 -0.10 -19.38 -16.03
C GLU A 204 0.16 -20.31 -14.85
N GLY A 205 -0.79 -21.20 -14.60
CA GLY A 205 -0.71 -22.23 -13.58
C GLY A 205 -2.03 -22.96 -13.44
N LYS A 206 -2.10 -23.92 -12.55
CA LYS A 206 -3.33 -24.65 -12.25
C LYS A 206 -3.99 -24.10 -10.98
N ASP A 207 -3.45 -24.44 -9.82
CA ASP A 207 -3.97 -23.97 -8.52
C ASP A 207 -3.21 -22.75 -7.99
N LYS A 208 -1.98 -22.56 -8.47
CA LYS A 208 -1.06 -21.47 -8.18
C LYS A 208 -0.25 -21.13 -9.42
N LEU A 209 0.49 -20.04 -9.37
CA LEU A 209 1.43 -19.66 -10.42
C LEU A 209 2.47 -20.78 -10.63
N GLU A 210 2.73 -21.13 -11.88
CA GLU A 210 3.72 -22.14 -12.31
C GLU A 210 4.66 -21.61 -13.39
N SER A 211 4.20 -20.66 -14.21
CA SER A 211 5.00 -20.06 -15.28
C SER A 211 4.53 -18.67 -15.68
N LEU A 212 5.44 -17.95 -16.29
CA LEU A 212 5.20 -16.64 -16.91
C LEU A 212 5.47 -16.74 -18.40
N GLU A 213 4.60 -16.17 -19.20
CA GLU A 213 4.89 -15.85 -20.59
C GLU A 213 5.62 -14.50 -20.63
N ILE A 214 6.73 -14.46 -21.32
CA ILE A 214 7.59 -13.27 -21.44
C ILE A 214 7.75 -12.97 -22.93
N THR A 215 7.47 -11.72 -23.29
CA THR A 215 7.67 -11.21 -24.65
C THR A 215 8.78 -10.15 -24.63
N ASN A 216 9.78 -10.31 -25.48
CA ASN A 216 10.86 -9.33 -25.63
C ASN A 216 10.51 -8.26 -26.68
N THR A 217 11.39 -7.28 -26.86
CA THR A 217 11.20 -6.19 -27.83
C THR A 217 11.22 -6.62 -29.30
N ASN A 218 11.67 -7.83 -29.60
CA ASN A 218 11.63 -8.44 -30.94
C ASN A 218 10.34 -9.26 -31.17
N GLU A 219 9.37 -9.16 -30.23
CA GLU A 219 8.12 -9.95 -30.24
C GLU A 219 8.35 -11.47 -30.09
N GLU A 220 9.52 -11.90 -29.63
CA GLU A 220 9.79 -13.29 -29.33
C GLU A 220 9.16 -13.65 -27.98
N VAL A 221 8.37 -14.72 -27.97
CA VAL A 221 7.68 -15.23 -26.79
C VAL A 221 8.46 -16.39 -26.19
N SER A 222 8.63 -16.39 -24.89
CA SER A 222 9.26 -17.45 -24.13
C SER A 222 8.50 -17.75 -22.83
N THR A 223 8.67 -18.95 -22.30
CA THR A 223 8.06 -19.35 -21.03
C THR A 223 9.12 -19.48 -19.95
N LEU A 224 8.92 -18.79 -18.83
CA LEU A 224 9.77 -18.85 -17.65
C LEU A 224 9.02 -19.57 -16.51
N LYS A 225 9.54 -20.69 -16.05
CA LYS A 225 8.99 -21.40 -14.89
C LYS A 225 9.45 -20.74 -13.61
N VAL A 226 8.51 -20.36 -12.75
CA VAL A 226 8.78 -19.75 -11.44
C VAL A 226 7.71 -20.14 -10.43
N ASP A 227 8.06 -20.11 -9.14
CA ASP A 227 7.13 -20.34 -8.04
C ASP A 227 6.41 -19.07 -7.60
N GLY A 228 6.97 -17.90 -7.93
CA GLY A 228 6.42 -16.60 -7.51
C GLY A 228 6.77 -15.47 -8.47
N LEU A 229 5.87 -14.47 -8.53
CA LEU A 229 6.03 -13.22 -9.24
C LEU A 229 5.80 -12.06 -8.29
N PHE A 230 6.80 -11.20 -8.13
CA PHE A 230 6.71 -9.94 -7.38
C PHE A 230 6.55 -8.77 -8.36
N VAL A 231 5.43 -8.03 -8.23
CA VAL A 231 5.10 -6.92 -9.13
C VAL A 231 5.53 -5.61 -8.46
N ALA A 232 6.66 -5.07 -8.89
CA ALA A 232 7.29 -3.86 -8.35
C ALA A 232 7.32 -2.71 -9.39
N VAL A 233 6.17 -2.47 -10.06
CA VAL A 233 6.03 -1.43 -11.09
C VAL A 233 5.57 -0.09 -10.53
N GLY A 234 5.54 0.05 -9.21
CA GLY A 234 5.26 1.26 -8.47
C GLY A 234 3.90 1.24 -7.78
N GLN A 235 3.72 2.26 -6.96
CA GLN A 235 2.49 2.55 -6.23
C GLN A 235 1.91 3.89 -6.70
N SER A 236 0.63 4.11 -6.48
CA SER A 236 -0.03 5.37 -6.82
C SER A 236 -0.92 5.79 -5.66
N PRO A 237 -0.48 6.76 -4.86
CA PRO A 237 -1.39 7.46 -3.96
C PRO A 237 -2.36 8.30 -4.81
N ARG A 238 -3.60 8.45 -4.36
CA ARG A 238 -4.62 9.27 -5.04
C ARG A 238 -4.89 10.53 -4.23
N ASN A 239 -3.85 11.32 -4.01
CA ASN A 239 -3.89 12.47 -3.13
C ASN A 239 -4.15 13.79 -3.86
N GLU A 240 -4.18 13.80 -5.22
CA GLU A 240 -4.37 14.99 -6.04
C GLU A 240 -5.68 15.71 -5.72
N ILE A 241 -6.70 14.98 -5.29
CA ILE A 241 -8.00 15.53 -4.87
C ILE A 241 -7.91 16.41 -3.62
N PHE A 242 -6.80 16.36 -2.89
CA PHE A 242 -6.55 17.15 -1.67
C PHE A 242 -5.54 18.28 -1.84
N ASN A 243 -5.08 18.58 -3.07
CA ASN A 243 -4.03 19.59 -3.35
C ASN A 243 -4.33 20.99 -2.79
N ASN A 244 -5.60 21.31 -2.58
CA ASN A 244 -6.00 22.57 -1.96
C ASN A 244 -5.65 22.64 -0.47
N VAL A 245 -5.53 21.52 0.24
CA VAL A 245 -5.28 21.45 1.69
C VAL A 245 -3.98 20.75 2.07
N VAL A 246 -3.30 20.06 1.15
CA VAL A 246 -2.02 19.40 1.38
C VAL A 246 -1.03 19.71 0.27
N ASP A 247 0.27 19.62 0.56
CA ASP A 247 1.30 19.56 -0.46
C ASP A 247 1.63 18.11 -0.77
N ILE A 248 1.90 17.82 -2.05
CA ILE A 248 2.27 16.48 -2.52
C ILE A 248 3.62 16.52 -3.22
N ASP A 249 4.38 15.43 -3.10
CA ASP A 249 5.64 15.25 -3.82
C ASP A 249 5.40 14.88 -5.31
N GLU A 250 6.47 14.82 -6.10
CA GLU A 250 6.43 14.44 -7.52
C GLU A 250 5.86 13.03 -7.78
N ARG A 251 5.80 12.19 -6.76
CA ARG A 251 5.25 10.82 -6.80
C ARG A 251 3.79 10.77 -6.35
N GLY A 252 3.23 11.90 -5.86
CA GLY A 252 1.85 12.04 -5.40
C GLY A 252 1.64 11.78 -3.92
N TYR A 253 2.70 11.61 -3.10
CA TYR A 253 2.59 11.43 -1.66
C TYR A 253 2.42 12.75 -0.93
N ILE A 254 1.63 12.76 0.14
CA ILE A 254 1.45 13.95 0.98
C ILE A 254 2.73 14.22 1.74
N ILE A 255 3.26 15.45 1.61
CA ILE A 255 4.42 15.94 2.35
C ILE A 255 3.96 16.28 3.77
N SER A 256 4.72 15.79 4.76
CA SER A 256 4.47 16.05 6.17
C SER A 256 5.79 16.31 6.89
N GLU A 257 6.00 17.55 7.37
CA GLU A 257 7.29 18.00 7.93
C GLU A 257 7.74 17.22 9.16
N ASP A 258 6.80 16.79 10.00
CA ASP A 258 7.05 16.07 11.26
C ASP A 258 6.31 14.72 11.36
N GLY A 259 5.95 14.19 10.22
CA GLY A 259 5.34 12.86 10.09
C GLY A 259 3.82 12.83 10.05
N VAL A 260 3.07 13.84 10.50
CA VAL A 260 1.59 13.84 10.47
C VAL A 260 0.95 15.17 10.10
N HIS A 261 1.62 16.32 10.34
CA HIS A 261 1.06 17.62 9.98
C HIS A 261 1.10 17.85 8.46
N THR A 262 0.07 18.50 7.96
CA THR A 262 0.04 19.02 6.58
C THR A 262 0.16 20.54 6.60
N LYS A 263 0.20 21.18 5.44
CA LYS A 263 0.23 22.66 5.35
C LYS A 263 -1.01 23.32 5.96
N THR A 264 -2.11 22.60 6.12
CA THR A 264 -3.37 23.14 6.64
C THR A 264 -3.60 22.70 8.07
N LYS A 265 -3.76 23.68 8.96
CA LYS A 265 -4.01 23.43 10.38
C LYS A 265 -5.22 22.53 10.62
N HIS A 266 -5.07 21.55 11.52
CA HIS A 266 -6.08 20.54 11.88
C HIS A 266 -6.46 19.57 10.71
N ILE A 267 -5.64 19.53 9.66
CA ILE A 267 -5.68 18.48 8.66
C ILE A 267 -4.37 17.70 8.77
N TYR A 268 -4.47 16.42 9.01
CA TYR A 268 -3.36 15.51 9.28
C TYR A 268 -3.31 14.39 8.25
N VAL A 269 -2.18 13.72 8.13
CA VAL A 269 -1.99 12.56 7.28
C VAL A 269 -1.46 11.37 8.07
N ALA A 270 -1.87 10.15 7.72
CA ALA A 270 -1.38 8.93 8.33
C ALA A 270 -1.26 7.78 7.33
N GLY A 271 -0.32 6.88 7.56
CA GLY A 271 -0.13 5.69 6.76
C GLY A 271 0.57 5.96 5.43
N ASP A 272 0.29 5.10 4.46
CA ASP A 272 1.06 5.05 3.21
C ASP A 272 0.74 6.18 2.22
N ALA A 273 -0.27 7.00 2.52
CA ALA A 273 -0.60 8.20 1.73
C ALA A 273 0.48 9.29 1.83
N ARG A 274 1.29 9.29 2.89
CA ARG A 274 2.34 10.29 3.10
C ARG A 274 3.72 9.86 2.59
N GLU A 275 4.58 10.83 2.39
CA GLU A 275 6.00 10.59 2.14
C GLU A 275 6.65 9.91 3.34
N LYS A 276 7.32 8.78 3.13
CA LYS A 276 8.10 8.03 4.12
C LYS A 276 8.92 6.92 3.46
N ASP A 277 9.95 6.45 4.17
CA ASP A 277 10.85 5.41 3.67
C ASP A 277 10.21 4.01 3.71
N LEU A 278 9.52 3.69 4.80
CA LEU A 278 8.98 2.34 5.04
C LEU A 278 7.45 2.33 5.06
N ARG A 279 6.83 1.56 4.16
CA ARG A 279 5.39 1.30 4.08
C ARG A 279 5.10 -0.10 4.53
N GLN A 280 4.72 -0.25 5.80
CA GLN A 280 4.40 -1.52 6.46
C GLN A 280 3.20 -1.35 7.38
N LEU A 281 2.58 -2.47 7.76
CA LEU A 281 1.47 -2.48 8.72
C LEU A 281 1.83 -1.76 10.02
N THR A 282 3.01 -2.03 10.56
CA THR A 282 3.53 -1.41 11.80
C THR A 282 3.65 0.10 11.68
N THR A 283 4.18 0.62 10.57
CA THR A 283 4.31 2.07 10.35
C THR A 283 2.97 2.74 10.09
N ALA A 284 2.03 2.05 9.44
CA ALA A 284 0.68 2.56 9.24
C ALA A 284 -0.09 2.70 10.57
N VAL A 285 0.00 1.69 11.45
CA VAL A 285 -0.58 1.73 12.80
C VAL A 285 0.07 2.83 13.65
N SER A 286 1.40 2.95 13.61
CA SER A 286 2.12 4.02 14.30
C SER A 286 1.64 5.41 13.87
N ASP A 287 1.60 5.67 12.56
CA ASP A 287 1.14 6.95 12.02
C ASP A 287 -0.29 7.27 12.46
N GLY A 288 -1.21 6.31 12.42
CA GLY A 288 -2.59 6.49 12.86
C GLY A 288 -2.69 6.91 14.32
N SER A 289 -1.91 6.25 15.19
CA SER A 289 -1.88 6.58 16.63
C SER A 289 -1.31 7.97 16.88
N ILE A 290 -0.27 8.36 16.17
CA ILE A 290 0.37 9.68 16.27
C ILE A 290 -0.59 10.77 15.77
N ALA A 291 -1.17 10.61 14.57
CA ALA A 291 -2.08 11.59 13.97
C ALA A 291 -3.29 11.86 14.86
N ALA A 292 -3.91 10.81 15.40
CA ALA A 292 -5.04 10.99 16.33
C ALA A 292 -4.62 11.69 17.63
N THR A 293 -3.48 11.32 18.20
CA THR A 293 -2.99 11.92 19.45
C THR A 293 -2.66 13.40 19.26
N VAL A 294 -2.02 13.75 18.16
CA VAL A 294 -1.72 15.15 17.81
C VAL A 294 -3.01 15.92 17.56
N ALA A 295 -3.93 15.41 16.76
CA ALA A 295 -5.22 16.04 16.49
C ALA A 295 -6.01 16.33 17.77
N ILE A 296 -6.01 15.40 18.74
CA ILE A 296 -6.69 15.55 20.03
C ILE A 296 -6.07 16.67 20.87
N ARG A 297 -4.75 16.81 20.86
CA ARG A 297 -4.04 17.83 21.65
C ARG A 297 -4.23 19.23 21.09
N GLU A 298 -4.41 19.36 19.79
CA GLU A 298 -4.48 20.65 19.08
C GLU A 298 -5.91 21.17 18.87
N MET A 299 -6.95 20.34 19.12
CA MET A 299 -8.36 20.77 19.13
C MET A 299 -8.75 21.51 20.39
#